data_835d509e28876b323cfc32b6738a03d8
#
_entry.id   835d509e28876b323cfc32b6738a03d8
#
_cell.length_a   1.000
_cell.length_b   1.000
_cell.length_c   1.000
_cell.angle_alpha   90.00
_cell.angle_beta   90.00
_cell.angle_gamma   90.00
#
_symmetry.space_group_name_H-M   'P 1'
#
loop_
_entity.id
_entity.type
_entity.pdbx_description
1 polymer ?
#
loop_
_entity_poly.entity_id
_entity_poly.type
_entity_poly.pdbx_seq_one_letter_code
_entity_poly.pdbx_strand_id
1 'polypeptide(L)'
;MSKAQEAREMADGFNQPEQKDKRMAELVGHIVDILIEDALIAAKRGLYDMSYKMEDMEKERVRLANLQEEEVLKGAIDKMNELGFQAGFSRPYVNVSWK
;
A
#
# COMPACT_ATOMS: atom_id res chain seq x y z
N MET A 1 23.24 -10.28 -28.63
CA MET A 1 22.92 -10.09 -27.23
C MET A 1 22.46 -11.43 -26.64
N SER A 2 22.99 -11.83 -25.51
CA SER A 2 22.58 -13.09 -24.87
C SER A 2 21.24 -12.92 -24.17
N LYS A 3 20.54 -14.04 -23.95
CA LYS A 3 19.26 -14.03 -23.21
C LYS A 3 19.47 -13.57 -21.76
N ALA A 4 20.59 -13.94 -21.16
CA ALA A 4 20.92 -13.48 -19.81
C ALA A 4 21.11 -11.96 -19.75
N GLN A 5 21.71 -11.37 -20.78
CA GLN A 5 21.89 -9.92 -20.87
C GLN A 5 20.53 -9.21 -21.05
N GLU A 6 19.66 -9.73 -21.88
CA GLU A 6 18.30 -9.22 -22.03
C GLU A 6 17.54 -9.23 -20.70
N ALA A 7 17.60 -10.37 -19.98
CA ALA A 7 16.95 -10.49 -18.69
C ALA A 7 17.49 -9.48 -17.67
N ARG A 8 18.79 -9.26 -17.66
CA ARG A 8 19.43 -8.29 -16.78
C ARG A 8 18.95 -6.86 -17.09
N GLU A 9 18.91 -6.50 -18.38
CA GLU A 9 18.48 -5.17 -18.78
C GLU A 9 17.01 -4.92 -18.43
N MET A 10 16.15 -5.92 -18.60
CA MET A 10 14.75 -5.84 -18.18
C MET A 10 14.62 -5.66 -16.66
N ALA A 11 15.39 -6.43 -15.89
CA ALA A 11 15.38 -6.33 -14.43
C ALA A 11 15.90 -4.97 -13.97
N ASP A 12 16.98 -4.48 -14.58
CA ASP A 12 17.55 -3.18 -14.25
C ASP A 12 16.56 -2.05 -14.54
N GLY A 13 15.85 -2.12 -15.67
CA GLY A 13 14.80 -1.16 -16.02
C GLY A 13 13.66 -1.18 -15.01
N PHE A 14 13.20 -2.36 -14.63
CA PHE A 14 12.14 -2.55 -13.65
C PHE A 14 12.52 -2.00 -12.27
N ASN A 15 13.80 -2.14 -11.89
CA ASN A 15 14.31 -1.72 -10.58
C ASN A 15 14.84 -0.29 -10.55
N GLN A 16 14.70 0.48 -11.62
CA GLN A 16 15.09 1.90 -11.59
C GLN A 16 14.27 2.65 -10.55
N PRO A 17 14.90 3.60 -9.79
CA PRO A 17 14.20 4.32 -8.72
C PRO A 17 12.90 4.99 -9.17
N GLU A 18 12.87 5.60 -10.34
CA GLU A 18 11.67 6.25 -10.88
C GLU A 18 10.52 5.28 -11.09
N GLN A 19 10.82 4.09 -11.63
CA GLN A 19 9.82 3.06 -11.87
C GLN A 19 9.34 2.45 -10.54
N LYS A 20 10.25 2.27 -9.61
CA LYS A 20 9.91 1.76 -8.27
C LYS A 20 8.99 2.74 -7.54
N ASP A 21 9.29 4.02 -7.57
CA ASP A 21 8.49 5.07 -6.95
C ASP A 21 7.09 5.12 -7.55
N LYS A 22 6.98 4.95 -8.85
CA LYS A 22 5.69 4.92 -9.55
C LYS A 22 4.86 3.73 -9.10
N ARG A 23 5.45 2.53 -9.02
CA ARG A 23 4.75 1.34 -8.53
C ARG A 23 4.31 1.50 -7.08
N MET A 24 5.19 2.09 -6.25
CA MET A 24 4.87 2.38 -4.85
C MET A 24 3.65 3.31 -4.76
N ALA A 25 3.64 4.40 -5.52
CA ALA A 25 2.53 5.35 -5.51
C ALA A 25 1.21 4.69 -5.93
N GLU A 26 1.23 3.83 -6.94
CA GLU A 26 0.05 3.12 -7.41
C GLU A 26 -0.50 2.17 -6.33
N LEU A 27 0.37 1.40 -5.67
CA LEU A 27 -0.04 0.48 -4.61
C LEU A 27 -0.52 1.21 -3.37
N VAL A 28 0.18 2.27 -2.97
CA VAL A 28 -0.24 3.11 -1.84
C VAL A 28 -1.63 3.70 -2.13
N GLY A 29 -1.86 4.23 -3.32
CA GLY A 29 -3.16 4.75 -3.73
C GLY A 29 -4.25 3.70 -3.66
N HIS A 30 -3.97 2.48 -4.10
CA HIS A 30 -4.91 1.36 -4.04
C HIS A 30 -5.29 0.99 -2.60
N ILE A 31 -4.28 0.89 -1.72
CA ILE A 31 -4.53 0.60 -0.30
C ILE A 31 -5.30 1.73 0.37
N VAL A 32 -4.96 2.99 0.08
CA VAL A 32 -5.69 4.15 0.61
C VAL A 32 -7.16 4.11 0.20
N ASP A 33 -7.45 3.78 -1.05
CA ASP A 33 -8.84 3.66 -1.53
C ASP A 33 -9.61 2.59 -0.75
N ILE A 34 -8.99 1.44 -0.49
CA ILE A 34 -9.58 0.39 0.34
C ILE A 34 -9.84 0.89 1.75
N LEU A 35 -8.88 1.57 2.36
CA LEU A 35 -9.01 2.09 3.72
C LEU A 35 -10.13 3.12 3.82
N ILE A 36 -10.23 4.02 2.85
CA ILE A 36 -11.30 5.03 2.82
C ILE A 36 -12.66 4.37 2.68
N GLU A 37 -12.80 3.42 1.76
CA GLU A 37 -14.06 2.71 1.56
C GLU A 37 -14.50 1.98 2.82
N ASP A 38 -13.58 1.25 3.46
CA ASP A 38 -13.87 0.53 4.70
C ASP A 38 -14.21 1.49 5.84
N ALA A 39 -13.53 2.63 5.92
CA ALA A 39 -13.81 3.66 6.92
C ALA A 39 -15.21 4.22 6.73
N LEU A 40 -15.64 4.49 5.50
CA LEU A 40 -16.97 5.00 5.21
C LEU A 40 -18.04 3.98 5.56
N ILE A 41 -17.80 2.70 5.30
CA ILE A 41 -18.71 1.61 5.67
C ILE A 41 -18.86 1.54 7.20
N ALA A 42 -17.76 1.60 7.93
CA ALA A 42 -17.75 1.60 9.38
C ALA A 42 -18.47 2.83 9.95
N ALA A 43 -18.23 4.00 9.38
CA ALA A 43 -18.88 5.24 9.79
C ALA A 43 -20.40 5.18 9.62
N LYS A 44 -20.89 4.57 8.57
CA LYS A 44 -22.33 4.37 8.34
C LYS A 44 -22.98 3.50 9.41
N ARG A 45 -22.17 2.67 10.10
CA ARG A 45 -22.61 1.84 11.22
C ARG A 45 -22.47 2.54 12.57
N GLY A 46 -22.06 3.82 12.57
CA GLY A 46 -21.86 4.60 13.78
C GLY A 46 -20.51 4.38 14.46
N LEU A 47 -19.56 3.74 13.80
CA LEU A 47 -18.23 3.52 14.33
C LEU A 47 -17.31 4.70 14.02
N TYR A 48 -16.30 4.89 14.85
CA TYR A 48 -15.31 5.98 14.71
C TYR A 48 -13.90 5.46 14.43
N ASP A 49 -13.75 4.16 14.27
CA ASP A 49 -12.48 3.53 13.98
C ASP A 49 -12.67 2.23 13.21
N MET A 50 -11.58 1.74 12.65
CA MET A 50 -11.53 0.44 11.99
C MET A 50 -10.12 -0.11 12.01
N SER A 51 -9.99 -1.40 11.77
CA SER A 51 -8.70 -2.07 11.58
C SER A 51 -8.69 -2.78 10.24
N TYR A 52 -7.56 -2.73 9.57
CA TYR A 52 -7.34 -3.34 8.27
C TYR A 52 -6.14 -4.26 8.32
N LYS A 53 -6.27 -5.42 7.68
CA LYS A 53 -5.16 -6.35 7.49
C LYS A 53 -5.03 -6.63 6.00
N MET A 54 -3.80 -6.55 5.48
CA MET A 54 -3.53 -6.79 4.07
C MET A 54 -3.92 -8.23 3.70
N GLU A 55 -4.75 -8.37 2.68
CA GLU A 55 -5.18 -9.68 2.18
C GLU A 55 -4.12 -10.29 1.27
N ASP A 56 -4.21 -11.60 1.04
CA ASP A 56 -3.24 -12.34 0.24
C ASP A 56 -3.09 -11.77 -1.17
N MET A 57 -4.18 -11.33 -1.79
CA MET A 57 -4.16 -10.70 -3.11
C MET A 57 -3.30 -9.43 -3.11
N GLU A 58 -3.43 -8.61 -2.07
CA GLU A 58 -2.66 -7.37 -1.94
C GLU A 58 -1.19 -7.66 -1.65
N LYS A 59 -0.92 -8.67 -0.83
CA LYS A 59 0.45 -9.13 -0.54
C LYS A 59 1.14 -9.60 -1.81
N GLU A 60 0.42 -10.32 -2.68
CA GLU A 60 0.94 -10.78 -3.96
C GLU A 60 1.29 -9.59 -4.88
N ARG A 61 0.44 -8.57 -4.93
CA ARG A 61 0.71 -7.36 -5.70
C ARG A 61 1.97 -6.65 -5.23
N VAL A 62 2.17 -6.57 -3.91
CA VAL A 62 3.37 -5.97 -3.32
C VAL A 62 4.61 -6.77 -3.73
N ARG A 63 4.53 -8.09 -3.64
CA ARG A 63 5.62 -9.00 -4.00
C ARG A 63 5.98 -8.87 -5.49
N LEU A 64 4.97 -8.88 -6.37
CA LEU A 64 5.17 -8.78 -7.82
C LEU A 64 5.74 -7.41 -8.22
N ALA A 65 5.45 -6.38 -7.46
CA ALA A 65 6.01 -5.05 -7.69
C ALA A 65 7.41 -4.88 -7.11
N ASN A 66 7.96 -5.93 -6.49
CA ASN A 66 9.27 -5.91 -5.81
C ASN A 66 9.35 -4.83 -4.73
N LEU A 67 8.30 -4.74 -3.92
CA LEU A 67 8.18 -3.80 -2.81
C LEU A 67 8.05 -4.55 -1.49
N GLN A 68 8.24 -3.84 -0.37
CA GLN A 68 8.05 -4.38 0.98
C GLN A 68 6.68 -3.98 1.50
N GLU A 69 5.98 -4.92 2.16
CA GLU A 69 4.67 -4.65 2.74
C GLU A 69 4.69 -3.47 3.70
N GLU A 70 5.71 -3.39 4.56
CA GLU A 70 5.82 -2.31 5.55
C GLU A 70 5.96 -0.95 4.89
N GLU A 71 6.71 -0.85 3.79
CA GLU A 71 6.87 0.40 3.04
C GLU A 71 5.55 0.85 2.45
N VAL A 72 4.80 -0.08 1.84
CA VAL A 72 3.50 0.22 1.25
C VAL A 72 2.50 0.65 2.32
N LEU A 73 2.43 -0.08 3.43
CA LEU A 73 1.53 0.25 4.54
C LEU A 73 1.89 1.58 5.18
N LYS A 74 3.18 1.86 5.37
CA LYS A 74 3.63 3.14 5.90
C LYS A 74 3.22 4.30 4.99
N GLY A 75 3.39 4.15 3.68
CA GLY A 75 2.97 5.14 2.70
C GLY A 75 1.46 5.39 2.77
N ALA A 76 0.67 4.32 2.90
CA ALA A 76 -0.78 4.43 3.03
C ALA A 76 -1.19 5.13 4.33
N ILE A 77 -0.52 4.81 5.45
CA ILE A 77 -0.76 5.45 6.74
C ILE A 77 -0.46 6.95 6.66
N ASP A 78 0.68 7.31 6.08
CA ASP A 78 1.05 8.72 5.92
C ASP A 78 0.00 9.48 5.09
N LYS A 79 -0.48 8.86 4.02
CA LYS A 79 -1.51 9.46 3.17
C LYS A 79 -2.85 9.62 3.91
N MET A 80 -3.24 8.62 4.69
CA MET A 80 -4.47 8.69 5.49
C MET A 80 -4.38 9.82 6.52
N ASN A 81 -3.22 9.98 7.16
CA ASN A 81 -2.99 11.08 8.11
C ASN A 81 -3.07 12.45 7.40
N GLU A 82 -2.54 12.56 6.19
CA GLU A 82 -2.67 13.79 5.38
C GLU A 82 -4.12 14.12 5.08
N LEU A 83 -4.97 13.10 4.91
CA LEU A 83 -6.39 13.26 4.61
C LEU A 83 -7.24 13.58 5.85
N GLY A 84 -6.62 13.67 7.02
CA GLY A 84 -7.32 14.04 8.25
C GLY A 84 -7.72 12.89 9.15
N PHE A 85 -7.41 11.65 8.77
CA PHE A 85 -7.61 10.49 9.63
C PHE A 85 -6.46 10.37 10.63
N GLN A 86 -6.67 9.61 11.70
CA GLN A 86 -5.61 9.19 12.58
C GLN A 86 -5.30 7.73 12.26
N ALA A 87 -4.18 7.50 11.58
CA ALA A 87 -3.79 6.17 11.16
C ALA A 87 -2.47 5.76 11.79
N GLY A 88 -2.37 4.50 12.17
CA GLY A 88 -1.18 3.93 12.78
C GLY A 88 -1.08 2.45 12.47
N PHE A 89 0.06 1.87 12.81
CA PHE A 89 0.37 0.47 12.53
C PHE A 89 0.53 -0.31 13.83
N SER A 90 -0.26 -1.37 13.96
CA SER A 90 -0.17 -2.33 15.06
C SER A 90 -0.19 -3.71 14.43
N ARG A 91 0.98 -4.27 14.17
CA ARG A 91 1.13 -5.53 13.40
C ARG A 91 0.16 -6.60 13.84
N PRO A 92 -0.50 -7.27 12.91
CA PRO A 92 -0.47 -7.10 11.44
C PRO A 92 -1.50 -6.10 10.91
N TYR A 93 -2.06 -5.23 11.79
CA TYR A 93 -3.19 -4.36 11.48
C TYR A 93 -2.76 -2.92 11.26
N VAL A 94 -3.45 -2.27 10.33
CA VAL A 94 -3.46 -0.82 10.21
C VAL A 94 -4.72 -0.33 10.91
N ASN A 95 -4.57 0.55 11.89
CA ASN A 95 -5.67 1.12 12.65
C ASN A 95 -5.95 2.52 12.14
N VAL A 96 -7.22 2.82 11.85
CA VAL A 96 -7.64 4.12 11.33
C VAL A 96 -8.80 4.62 12.18
N SER A 97 -8.73 5.88 12.60
CA SER A 97 -9.83 6.52 13.32
C SER A 97 -10.09 7.91 12.78
N TRP A 98 -11.32 8.41 13.03
CA TRP A 98 -11.77 9.73 12.52
C TRP A 98 -12.56 10.52 13.55
N LYS A 99 -12.41 10.18 14.78
CA LYS A 99 -13.07 10.90 15.87
C LYS A 99 -12.30 12.13 16.30
#